data_4c75ef7b7087daf0004b37bd3bedf32e
#
_entry.id   4c75ef7b7087daf0004b37bd3bedf32e
#
_cell.length_a   1.000
_cell.length_b   1.000
_cell.length_c   1.000
_cell.angle_alpha   90.00
_cell.angle_beta   90.00
_cell.angle_gamma   90.00
#
_symmetry.space_group_name_H-M   'P 1'
#
loop_
_entity.id
_entity.type
_entity.pdbx_description
1 polymer ?
#
loop_
_entity_poly.entity_id
_entity_poly.type
_entity_poly.pdbx_seq_one_letter_code
_entity_poly.pdbx_strand_id
1 'polypeptide(L)'
;YYIAAGYEINKIHEYFSIYPLKEKKVTIVDSGEADIIERIRSCAKLIKSEGFLVLYGDTLSDINIKQLLQFHSKHKGLATVTLWPMRSPFGVMEIGGQGRVESYLEKPILDKWINIGFFYFSSELILKMEGFEKFEFFIEYLINKHELYAFKHTGKHITVNTQQELNEAELNIESLKVNHE
;
A
#
# COMPACT_ATOMS: atom_id res chain seq x y z
N TYR A 1 3.49 7.04 -14.77
CA TYR A 1 3.76 6.80 -13.34
C TYR A 1 4.36 8.05 -12.74
N TYR A 2 3.97 8.35 -11.49
CA TYR A 2 4.56 9.40 -10.67
C TYR A 2 5.24 8.72 -9.47
N ILE A 3 6.48 9.07 -9.22
CA ILE A 3 7.26 8.52 -8.11
C ILE A 3 7.57 9.67 -7.17
N ALA A 4 6.94 9.69 -6.00
CA ALA A 4 7.28 10.63 -4.94
C ALA A 4 8.56 10.14 -4.26
N ALA A 5 9.65 10.86 -4.47
CA ALA A 5 10.96 10.53 -3.95
C ALA A 5 11.48 11.66 -3.04
N GLY A 6 12.45 11.36 -2.21
CA GLY A 6 13.12 12.30 -1.33
C GLY A 6 14.55 11.83 -1.07
N TYR A 7 14.76 11.10 0.02
CA TYR A 7 16.08 10.54 0.32
C TYR A 7 16.62 9.74 -0.87
N GLU A 8 17.86 9.99 -1.23
CA GLU A 8 18.56 9.33 -2.35
C GLU A 8 17.86 9.46 -3.72
N ILE A 9 17.09 10.53 -3.94
CA ILE A 9 16.35 10.77 -5.19
C ILE A 9 17.25 10.67 -6.45
N ASN A 10 18.53 11.04 -6.33
CA ASN A 10 19.48 10.96 -7.45
C ASN A 10 19.70 9.51 -7.91
N LYS A 11 19.68 8.53 -7.00
CA LYS A 11 19.78 7.11 -7.35
C LYS A 11 18.55 6.63 -8.13
N ILE A 12 17.38 7.17 -7.80
CA ILE A 12 16.13 6.87 -8.53
C ILE A 12 16.20 7.47 -9.94
N HIS A 13 16.67 8.69 -10.08
CA HIS A 13 16.90 9.32 -11.39
C HIS A 13 17.90 8.53 -12.24
N GLU A 14 19.03 8.13 -11.65
CA GLU A 14 20.05 7.33 -12.31
C GLU A 14 19.47 5.98 -12.77
N TYR A 15 18.76 5.28 -11.91
CA TYR A 15 18.12 4.00 -12.24
C TYR A 15 17.21 4.11 -13.46
N PHE A 16 16.29 5.07 -13.49
CA PHE A 16 15.36 5.23 -14.61
C PHE A 16 16.00 5.82 -15.87
N SER A 17 17.16 6.45 -15.78
CA SER A 17 17.95 6.85 -16.94
C SER A 17 18.61 5.65 -17.62
N ILE A 18 19.05 4.66 -16.83
CA ILE A 18 19.69 3.42 -17.33
C ILE A 18 18.63 2.39 -17.75
N TYR A 19 17.53 2.28 -16.98
CA TYR A 19 16.47 1.30 -17.19
C TYR A 19 15.10 1.99 -17.43
N PRO A 20 14.93 2.67 -18.57
CA PRO A 20 13.66 3.33 -18.85
C PRO A 20 12.54 2.31 -19.04
N LEU A 21 11.37 2.57 -18.47
CA LEU A 21 10.19 1.74 -18.70
C LEU A 21 9.70 1.97 -20.14
N LYS A 22 9.81 0.94 -20.99
CA LYS A 22 9.32 0.99 -22.37
C LYS A 22 7.83 1.36 -22.38
N GLU A 23 7.46 2.28 -23.27
CA GLU A 23 6.07 2.73 -23.50
C GLU A 23 5.38 3.39 -22.30
N LYS A 24 6.08 3.65 -21.20
CA LYS A 24 5.50 4.25 -19.99
C LYS A 24 6.29 5.46 -19.54
N LYS A 25 5.58 6.56 -19.33
CA LYS A 25 6.19 7.77 -18.80
C LYS A 25 6.35 7.68 -17.29
N VAL A 26 7.57 7.83 -16.80
CA VAL A 26 7.88 7.99 -15.38
C VAL A 26 8.20 9.47 -15.12
N THR A 27 7.58 10.03 -14.10
CA THR A 27 7.87 11.37 -13.60
C THR A 27 8.27 11.23 -12.13
N ILE A 28 9.48 11.64 -11.79
CA ILE A 28 9.97 11.64 -10.41
C ILE A 28 9.65 13.02 -9.83
N VAL A 29 8.98 13.04 -8.69
CA VAL A 29 8.56 14.24 -7.96
C VAL A 29 9.38 14.31 -6.69
N ASP A 30 10.19 15.37 -6.56
CA ASP A 30 10.94 15.61 -5.32
C ASP A 30 9.97 16.05 -4.22
N SER A 31 9.84 15.23 -3.22
CA SER A 31 9.01 15.47 -2.04
C SER A 31 9.84 15.65 -0.77
N GLY A 32 11.16 15.63 -0.87
CA GLY A 32 12.06 15.73 0.27
C GLY A 32 11.72 14.72 1.38
N GLU A 33 11.71 15.19 2.62
CA GLU A 33 11.33 14.39 3.81
C GLU A 33 9.86 14.58 4.21
N ALA A 34 9.01 14.92 3.25
CA ALA A 34 7.59 15.14 3.50
C ALA A 34 6.86 13.88 3.99
N ASP A 35 5.77 14.09 4.74
CA ASP A 35 4.85 13.02 5.12
C ASP A 35 4.20 12.36 3.89
N ILE A 36 3.71 11.15 4.06
CA ILE A 36 3.05 10.36 2.99
C ILE A 36 1.93 11.16 2.33
N ILE A 37 1.12 11.91 3.09
CA ILE A 37 0.01 12.70 2.54
C ILE A 37 0.51 13.77 1.58
N GLU A 38 1.60 14.47 1.90
CA GLU A 38 2.19 15.48 1.03
C GLU A 38 2.80 14.86 -0.23
N ARG A 39 3.45 13.71 -0.09
CA ARG A 39 4.00 12.93 -1.23
C ARG A 39 2.90 12.53 -2.21
N ILE A 40 1.78 12.01 -1.70
CA ILE A 40 0.61 11.65 -2.50
C ILE A 40 0.04 12.89 -3.18
N ARG A 41 -0.17 13.97 -2.44
CA ARG A 41 -0.75 15.22 -2.93
C ARG A 41 0.09 15.85 -4.05
N SER A 42 1.41 15.89 -3.89
CA SER A 42 2.34 16.45 -4.87
C SER A 42 2.28 15.70 -6.20
N CYS A 43 2.18 14.37 -6.17
CA CYS A 43 1.97 13.56 -7.36
C CYS A 43 0.55 13.71 -7.92
N ALA A 44 -0.46 13.67 -7.05
CA ALA A 44 -1.87 13.68 -7.44
C ALA A 44 -2.27 14.95 -8.19
N LYS A 45 -1.70 16.11 -7.86
CA LYS A 45 -1.90 17.39 -8.58
C LYS A 45 -1.50 17.33 -10.06
N LEU A 46 -0.67 16.37 -10.45
CA LEU A 46 -0.24 16.15 -11.83
C LEU A 46 -1.16 15.19 -12.60
N ILE A 47 -2.08 14.53 -11.91
CA ILE A 47 -2.97 13.50 -12.45
C ILE A 47 -4.24 14.18 -13.03
N LYS A 48 -4.65 13.72 -14.21
CA LYS A 48 -5.84 14.24 -14.92
C LYS A 48 -7.00 13.23 -14.99
N SER A 49 -6.83 12.05 -14.42
CA SER A 49 -7.85 11.00 -14.41
C SER A 49 -8.86 11.20 -13.27
N GLU A 50 -10.00 10.52 -13.35
CA GLU A 50 -11.05 10.53 -12.32
C GLU A 50 -10.61 9.91 -10.99
N GLY A 51 -9.51 9.18 -10.99
CA GLY A 51 -8.92 8.58 -9.80
C GLY A 51 -7.54 8.00 -10.10
N PHE A 52 -6.86 7.56 -9.05
CA PHE A 52 -5.48 7.09 -9.15
C PHE A 52 -5.17 6.02 -8.11
N LEU A 53 -4.20 5.17 -8.44
CA LEU A 53 -3.62 4.19 -7.53
C LEU A 53 -2.45 4.81 -6.79
N VAL A 54 -2.34 4.51 -5.50
CA VAL A 54 -1.17 4.77 -4.66
C VAL A 54 -0.59 3.44 -4.22
N LEU A 55 0.70 3.27 -4.42
CA LEU A 55 1.44 2.07 -4.03
C LEU A 55 2.66 2.48 -3.20
N TYR A 56 2.91 1.77 -2.11
CA TYR A 56 4.14 1.95 -1.36
C TYR A 56 5.31 1.31 -2.12
N GLY A 57 6.46 1.99 -2.10
CA GLY A 57 7.62 1.59 -2.89
C GLY A 57 8.38 0.37 -2.34
N ASP A 58 8.10 0.00 -1.10
CA ASP A 58 8.72 -1.10 -0.37
C ASP A 58 7.85 -2.36 -0.30
N THR A 59 6.72 -2.38 -1.01
CA THR A 59 5.73 -3.45 -0.94
C THR A 59 5.50 -4.10 -2.30
N LEU A 60 5.55 -5.43 -2.31
CA LEU A 60 5.23 -6.28 -3.46
C LEU A 60 4.02 -7.15 -3.13
N SER A 61 3.12 -7.33 -4.09
CA SER A 61 1.94 -8.19 -3.94
C SER A 61 1.40 -8.67 -5.29
N ASP A 62 0.72 -9.81 -5.29
CA ASP A 62 0.00 -10.36 -6.45
C ASP A 62 -1.46 -9.87 -6.53
N ILE A 63 -1.73 -8.65 -6.06
CA ILE A 63 -3.06 -8.03 -6.11
C ILE A 63 -3.53 -7.91 -7.57
N ASN A 64 -4.73 -8.41 -7.82
CA ASN A 64 -5.40 -8.18 -9.09
C ASN A 64 -5.99 -6.75 -9.11
N ILE A 65 -5.26 -5.82 -9.73
CA ILE A 65 -5.66 -4.40 -9.83
C ILE A 65 -7.02 -4.24 -10.51
N LYS A 66 -7.35 -5.07 -11.51
CA LYS A 66 -8.65 -5.03 -12.18
C LYS A 66 -9.79 -5.36 -11.20
N GLN A 67 -9.60 -6.35 -10.33
CA GLN A 67 -10.59 -6.69 -9.30
C GLN A 67 -10.70 -5.58 -8.24
N LEU A 68 -9.61 -4.97 -7.83
CA LEU A 68 -9.61 -3.82 -6.93
C LEU A 68 -10.41 -2.65 -7.50
N LEU A 69 -10.20 -2.30 -8.78
CA LEU A 69 -10.94 -1.24 -9.46
C LEU A 69 -12.43 -1.61 -9.62
N GLN A 70 -12.75 -2.85 -9.94
CA GLN A 70 -14.12 -3.35 -9.98
C GLN A 70 -14.80 -3.32 -8.61
N PHE A 71 -14.05 -3.59 -7.53
CA PHE A 71 -14.57 -3.46 -6.17
C PHE A 71 -14.86 -1.99 -5.85
N HIS A 72 -13.92 -1.08 -6.16
CA HIS A 72 -14.11 0.35 -5.96
C HIS A 72 -15.37 0.87 -6.68
N SER A 73 -15.58 0.47 -7.93
CA SER A 73 -16.75 0.93 -8.73
C SER A 73 -18.11 0.45 -8.18
N LYS A 74 -18.15 -0.51 -7.26
CA LYS A 74 -19.39 -1.07 -6.67
C LYS A 74 -19.83 -0.37 -5.40
N HIS A 75 -19.00 0.48 -4.79
CA HIS A 75 -19.37 1.23 -3.61
C HIS A 75 -19.38 2.74 -3.90
N LYS A 76 -19.96 3.53 -2.97
CA LYS A 76 -20.10 4.99 -3.14
C LYS A 76 -18.99 5.81 -2.49
N GLY A 77 -18.05 5.13 -1.80
CA GLY A 77 -16.94 5.83 -1.14
C GLY A 77 -15.87 6.28 -2.12
N LEU A 78 -15.13 7.29 -1.72
CA LEU A 78 -14.10 7.94 -2.55
C LEU A 78 -12.74 7.24 -2.47
N ALA A 79 -12.57 6.30 -1.55
CA ALA A 79 -11.31 5.59 -1.33
C ALA A 79 -11.50 4.09 -1.13
N THR A 80 -10.54 3.32 -1.64
CA THR A 80 -10.39 1.89 -1.35
C THR A 80 -8.98 1.63 -0.86
N VAL A 81 -8.84 0.92 0.27
CA VAL A 81 -7.58 0.42 0.80
C VAL A 81 -7.53 -1.10 0.65
N THR A 82 -6.39 -1.62 0.25
CA THR A 82 -6.17 -3.07 0.25
C THR A 82 -5.68 -3.52 1.61
N LEU A 83 -6.36 -4.51 2.17
CA LEU A 83 -6.04 -5.10 3.45
C LEU A 83 -5.59 -6.55 3.27
N TRP A 84 -4.63 -6.95 4.10
CA TRP A 84 -4.09 -8.31 4.15
C TRP A 84 -4.24 -8.88 5.56
N PRO A 85 -4.50 -10.20 5.74
CA PRO A 85 -4.69 -10.78 7.06
C PRO A 85 -3.37 -10.70 7.86
N MET A 86 -3.45 -10.14 9.06
CA MET A 86 -2.29 -10.02 9.94
C MET A 86 -1.80 -11.40 10.39
N ARG A 87 -0.51 -11.68 10.17
CA ARG A 87 0.16 -12.88 10.68
C ARG A 87 1.03 -12.50 11.87
N SER A 88 0.91 -13.25 12.96
CA SER A 88 1.86 -13.10 14.07
C SER A 88 3.24 -13.63 13.64
N PRO A 89 4.33 -12.89 13.87
CA PRO A 89 5.68 -13.43 13.71
C PRO A 89 6.08 -14.37 14.87
N PHE A 90 5.24 -14.46 15.92
CA PHE A 90 5.47 -15.20 17.15
C PHE A 90 4.38 -16.24 17.40
N GLY A 91 4.68 -17.20 18.28
CA GLY A 91 3.66 -18.06 18.88
C GLY A 91 2.71 -17.23 19.74
N VAL A 92 1.42 -17.52 19.65
CA VAL A 92 0.35 -16.86 20.43
C VAL A 92 -0.22 -17.85 21.43
N MET A 93 -0.38 -17.41 22.67
CA MET A 93 -0.92 -18.21 23.76
C MET A 93 -2.20 -17.60 24.30
N GLU A 94 -3.17 -18.43 24.62
CA GLU A 94 -4.36 -18.03 25.38
C GLU A 94 -4.17 -18.33 26.86
N ILE A 95 -4.56 -17.38 27.70
CA ILE A 95 -4.41 -17.46 29.14
C ILE A 95 -5.79 -17.54 29.77
N GLY A 96 -6.06 -18.64 30.48
CA GLY A 96 -7.27 -18.85 31.25
C GLY A 96 -7.13 -18.43 32.71
N GLY A 97 -8.06 -18.93 33.55
CA GLY A 97 -8.07 -18.60 34.96
C GLY A 97 -6.78 -18.95 35.69
N GLN A 98 -6.40 -18.12 36.68
CA GLN A 98 -5.20 -18.30 37.53
C GLN A 98 -3.87 -18.33 36.73
N GLY A 99 -3.82 -17.77 35.52
CA GLY A 99 -2.60 -17.73 34.69
C GLY A 99 -2.25 -19.04 33.97
N ARG A 100 -3.17 -19.98 33.92
CA ARG A 100 -2.96 -21.24 33.18
C ARG A 100 -2.96 -20.97 31.67
N VAL A 101 -1.94 -21.49 30.95
CA VAL A 101 -1.94 -21.49 29.50
C VAL A 101 -2.89 -22.56 28.99
N GLU A 102 -3.84 -22.19 28.15
CA GLU A 102 -4.89 -23.05 27.62
C GLU A 102 -4.67 -23.46 26.18
N SER A 103 -4.02 -22.60 25.38
CA SER A 103 -3.69 -22.91 23.99
C SER A 103 -2.36 -22.29 23.55
N TYR A 104 -1.78 -22.85 22.50
CA TYR A 104 -0.60 -22.34 21.78
C TYR A 104 -0.79 -22.50 20.28
N LEU A 105 -0.58 -21.43 19.54
CA LEU A 105 -0.61 -21.41 18.08
C LEU A 105 0.69 -20.79 17.55
N GLU A 106 1.44 -21.54 16.75
CA GLU A 106 2.67 -21.04 16.13
C GLU A 106 2.36 -20.17 14.94
N LYS A 107 2.79 -18.91 14.99
CA LYS A 107 2.67 -17.89 13.91
C LYS A 107 1.29 -17.85 13.25
N PRO A 108 0.19 -17.75 14.02
CA PRO A 108 -1.15 -17.83 13.48
C PRO A 108 -1.51 -16.59 12.64
N ILE A 109 -2.53 -16.75 11.80
CA ILE A 109 -3.27 -15.63 11.25
C ILE A 109 -4.19 -15.11 12.35
N LEU A 110 -4.08 -13.82 12.66
CA LEU A 110 -4.90 -13.15 13.65
C LEU A 110 -6.20 -12.64 13.01
N ASP A 111 -7.23 -12.45 13.84
CA ASP A 111 -8.49 -11.81 13.42
C ASP A 111 -8.33 -10.28 13.30
N LYS A 112 -7.31 -9.87 12.56
CA LYS A 112 -7.00 -8.47 12.25
C LYS A 112 -6.51 -8.35 10.81
N TRP A 113 -6.75 -7.18 10.24
CA TRP A 113 -6.33 -6.85 8.88
C TRP A 113 -5.38 -5.66 8.93
N ILE A 114 -4.31 -5.72 8.13
CA ILE A 114 -3.34 -4.64 8.00
C ILE A 114 -3.43 -3.99 6.63
N ASN A 115 -3.19 -2.68 6.58
CA ASN A 115 -2.97 -1.94 5.36
C ASN A 115 -1.63 -2.34 4.76
N ILE A 116 -1.62 -2.69 3.48
CA ILE A 116 -0.42 -3.13 2.75
C ILE A 116 0.02 -2.12 1.67
N GLY A 117 -0.37 -0.85 1.80
CA GLY A 117 0.14 0.22 0.97
C GLY A 117 -0.41 0.28 -0.46
N PHE A 118 -1.53 -0.38 -0.75
CA PHE A 118 -2.23 -0.27 -2.02
C PHE A 118 -3.57 0.43 -1.83
N PHE A 119 -3.71 1.62 -2.42
CA PHE A 119 -4.93 2.41 -2.35
C PHE A 119 -5.42 2.78 -3.74
N TYR A 120 -6.71 2.95 -3.88
CA TYR A 120 -7.32 3.73 -4.95
C TYR A 120 -8.02 4.94 -4.35
N PHE A 121 -7.77 6.13 -4.88
CA PHE A 121 -8.40 7.37 -4.51
C PHE A 121 -9.09 8.00 -5.71
N SER A 122 -10.34 8.45 -5.52
CA SER A 122 -11.01 9.33 -6.46
C SER A 122 -10.32 10.71 -6.47
N SER A 123 -10.24 11.35 -7.64
CA SER A 123 -9.57 12.65 -7.79
C SER A 123 -10.20 13.76 -6.94
N GLU A 124 -11.48 13.63 -6.57
CA GLU A 124 -12.17 14.53 -5.64
C GLU A 124 -11.47 14.66 -4.27
N LEU A 125 -10.69 13.64 -3.88
CA LEU A 125 -9.97 13.67 -2.61
C LEU A 125 -8.73 14.57 -2.64
N ILE A 126 -8.21 14.95 -3.83
CA ILE A 126 -6.98 15.74 -3.96
C ILE A 126 -7.09 17.07 -3.20
N LEU A 127 -8.20 17.78 -3.37
CA LEU A 127 -8.44 19.05 -2.66
C LEU A 127 -8.67 18.82 -1.15
N LYS A 128 -9.30 17.71 -0.78
CA LYS A 128 -9.53 17.38 0.64
C LYS A 128 -8.23 17.06 1.37
N MET A 129 -7.24 16.49 0.68
CA MET A 129 -5.91 16.21 1.25
C MET A 129 -5.17 17.48 1.70
N GLU A 130 -5.48 18.65 1.16
CA GLU A 130 -4.80 19.91 1.51
C GLU A 130 -4.99 20.34 2.97
N GLY A 131 -6.04 19.85 3.64
CA GLY A 131 -6.32 20.12 5.05
C GLY A 131 -5.55 19.25 6.04
N PHE A 132 -4.68 18.32 5.59
CA PHE A 132 -4.04 17.33 6.47
C PHE A 132 -2.52 17.40 6.39
N GLU A 133 -1.89 17.37 7.57
CA GLU A 133 -0.41 17.33 7.73
C GLU A 133 0.10 15.88 7.86
N LYS A 134 -0.76 14.95 8.27
CA LYS A 134 -0.44 13.54 8.49
C LYS A 134 -1.41 12.62 7.77
N PHE A 135 -0.86 11.56 7.17
CA PHE A 135 -1.65 10.58 6.44
C PHE A 135 -2.67 9.86 7.32
N GLU A 136 -2.31 9.57 8.56
CA GLU A 136 -3.20 8.91 9.53
C GLU A 136 -4.47 9.74 9.79
N PHE A 137 -4.36 11.04 9.94
CA PHE A 137 -5.51 11.92 10.15
C PHE A 137 -6.43 11.98 8.93
N PHE A 138 -5.85 11.93 7.73
CA PHE A 138 -6.63 11.83 6.52
C PHE A 138 -7.38 10.49 6.41
N ILE A 139 -6.76 9.38 6.78
CA ILE A 139 -7.43 8.07 6.85
C ILE A 139 -8.57 8.08 7.87
N GLU A 140 -8.36 8.63 9.07
CA GLU A 140 -9.40 8.79 10.10
C GLU A 140 -10.56 9.67 9.59
N TYR A 141 -10.27 10.75 8.88
CA TYR A 141 -11.28 11.57 8.25
C TYR A 141 -12.14 10.77 7.26
N LEU A 142 -11.51 9.98 6.39
CA LEU A 142 -12.23 9.14 5.42
C LEU A 142 -13.11 8.08 6.12
N ILE A 143 -12.63 7.49 7.20
CA ILE A 143 -13.40 6.55 8.02
C ILE A 143 -14.63 7.24 8.63
N ASN A 144 -14.44 8.40 9.26
CA ASN A 144 -15.51 9.17 9.88
C ASN A 144 -16.56 9.68 8.87
N LYS A 145 -16.17 9.85 7.61
CA LYS A 145 -17.08 10.21 6.51
C LYS A 145 -17.70 9.01 5.80
N HIS A 146 -17.36 7.78 6.20
CA HIS A 146 -17.76 6.54 5.53
C HIS A 146 -17.32 6.47 4.06
N GLU A 147 -16.16 7.07 3.73
CA GLU A 147 -15.63 7.18 2.39
C GLU A 147 -14.52 6.15 2.09
N LEU A 148 -14.05 5.41 3.10
CA LEU A 148 -12.98 4.40 2.96
C LEU A 148 -13.55 2.99 3.02
N TYR A 149 -13.31 2.21 1.97
CA TYR A 149 -13.72 0.82 1.85
C TYR A 149 -12.51 -0.12 1.76
N ALA A 150 -12.67 -1.34 2.27
CA ALA A 150 -11.61 -2.32 2.40
C ALA A 150 -11.71 -3.41 1.31
N PHE A 151 -10.75 -3.46 0.41
CA PHE A 151 -10.55 -4.59 -0.50
C PHE A 151 -9.68 -5.65 0.21
N LYS A 152 -10.25 -6.80 0.51
CA LYS A 152 -9.54 -7.90 1.17
C LYS A 152 -8.73 -8.71 0.16
N HIS A 153 -7.43 -8.75 0.38
CA HIS A 153 -6.47 -9.56 -0.37
C HIS A 153 -5.91 -10.67 0.51
N THR A 154 -5.91 -11.90 0.03
CA THR A 154 -5.40 -13.07 0.78
C THR A 154 -4.25 -13.80 0.07
N GLY A 155 -3.81 -13.26 -1.06
CA GLY A 155 -2.67 -13.76 -1.82
C GLY A 155 -1.32 -13.41 -1.18
N LYS A 156 -0.30 -13.24 -2.01
CA LYS A 156 1.06 -12.97 -1.55
C LYS A 156 1.27 -11.49 -1.27
N HIS A 157 1.99 -11.23 -0.20
CA HIS A 157 2.42 -9.91 0.21
C HIS A 157 3.84 -10.00 0.79
N ILE A 158 4.72 -9.12 0.32
CA ILE A 158 6.11 -9.00 0.77
C ILE A 158 6.38 -7.53 1.00
N THR A 159 6.88 -7.17 2.19
CA THR A 159 7.41 -5.85 2.50
C THR A 159 8.92 -5.96 2.62
N VAL A 160 9.65 -4.99 2.08
CA VAL A 160 11.11 -4.97 2.04
C VAL A 160 11.63 -3.80 2.87
N ASN A 161 12.02 -4.09 4.12
CA ASN A 161 12.60 -3.10 5.04
C ASN A 161 14.10 -3.35 5.31
N THR A 162 14.58 -4.55 4.99
CA THR A 162 15.95 -4.99 5.28
C THR A 162 16.60 -5.62 4.04
N GLN A 163 17.93 -5.70 4.03
CA GLN A 163 18.67 -6.38 2.95
C GLN A 163 18.32 -7.88 2.87
N GLN A 164 18.03 -8.52 4.00
CA GLN A 164 17.61 -9.92 4.00
C GLN A 164 16.24 -10.07 3.31
N GLU A 165 15.27 -9.22 3.65
CA GLU A 165 13.95 -9.21 3.02
C GLU A 165 14.03 -8.91 1.52
N LEU A 166 14.96 -8.03 1.09
CA LEU A 166 15.22 -7.78 -0.32
C LEU A 166 15.68 -9.06 -1.04
N ASN A 167 16.66 -9.75 -0.49
CA ASN A 167 17.16 -11.00 -1.07
C ASN A 167 16.06 -12.07 -1.16
N GLU A 168 15.23 -12.18 -0.12
CA GLU A 168 14.07 -13.09 -0.11
C GLU A 168 13.01 -12.68 -1.15
N ALA A 169 12.76 -11.37 -1.31
CA ALA A 169 11.84 -10.85 -2.31
C ALA A 169 12.31 -11.15 -3.74
N GLU A 170 13.61 -10.95 -4.03
CA GLU A 170 14.21 -11.26 -5.33
C GLU A 170 14.07 -12.75 -5.70
N LEU A 171 14.27 -13.65 -4.75
CA LEU A 171 14.08 -15.10 -4.95
C LEU A 171 12.61 -15.47 -5.24
N ASN A 172 11.68 -14.69 -4.72
CA ASN A 172 10.24 -14.97 -4.81
C ASN A 172 9.49 -14.13 -5.86
N ILE A 173 10.15 -13.19 -6.53
CA ILE A 173 9.50 -12.21 -7.43
C ILE A 173 8.72 -12.89 -8.58
N GLU A 174 9.24 -13.98 -9.13
CA GLU A 174 8.56 -14.73 -10.19
C GLU A 174 7.21 -15.30 -9.70
N SER A 175 7.11 -15.61 -8.42
CA SER A 175 5.88 -16.15 -7.82
C SER A 175 4.79 -15.10 -7.61
N LEU A 176 5.13 -13.81 -7.72
CA LEU A 176 4.20 -12.67 -7.62
C LEU A 176 3.63 -12.29 -8.99
N LYS A 177 4.13 -12.85 -10.09
CA LYS A 177 3.57 -12.59 -11.40
C LYS A 177 2.13 -13.10 -11.44
N VAL A 178 1.19 -12.17 -11.50
CA VAL A 178 -0.22 -12.49 -11.71
C VAL A 178 -0.37 -12.93 -13.15
N ASN A 179 -0.80 -14.17 -13.39
CA ASN A 179 -1.22 -14.59 -14.72
C ASN A 179 -2.49 -13.80 -15.04
N HIS A 180 -2.34 -12.76 -15.86
CA HIS A 180 -3.47 -12.01 -16.41
C HIS A 180 -4.03 -12.82 -17.58
N GLU A 181 -4.89 -13.80 -17.29
CA GLU A 181 -5.87 -14.32 -18.24
C GLU A 181 -7.14 -13.46 -18.23
#